data_d9f4b5f9001432dcfcb703ebb5903829
#
_entry.id   d9f4b5f9001432dcfcb703ebb5903829
#
_cell.length_a   1.000
_cell.length_b   1.000
_cell.length_c   1.000
_cell.angle_alpha   90.00
_cell.angle_beta   90.00
_cell.angle_gamma   90.00
#
_symmetry.space_group_name_H-M   'P 1'
#
loop_
_entity.id
_entity.type
_entity.pdbx_description
1 polymer ?
#
loop_
_entity_poly.entity_id
_entity_poly.type
_entity_poly.pdbx_seq_one_letter_code
_entity_poly.pdbx_strand_id
1 'polypeptide(L)'
;MSNAGKATFKGVEFESNVRLGRDLMAPGDRLNLQTAVGYIDAQYDEYITNIAGVPTDVADYREVQNTPKWTASGTLSYTTPVGDGSLYAGTTLSWRSKTYQFEIPNPYIDQKGYALWDASIVYTAPDDRWSIGLHGKNILDKEYKTSGYTFVAADPVTGAIVNNAAGFPTPSLGREGTLTAFYGNPRQVFVTGSVKF
;
A
#
# COMPACT_ATOMS: atom_id res chain seq x y z
N MET A 1 2.78 1.64 27.48
CA MET A 1 3.63 1.70 26.26
C MET A 1 4.84 0.85 26.54
N SER A 2 5.10 -0.16 25.71
CA SER A 2 6.38 -0.88 25.70
C SER A 2 7.19 -0.34 24.53
N ASN A 3 8.47 -0.12 24.72
CA ASN A 3 9.38 0.19 23.62
C ASN A 3 10.00 -1.14 23.18
N ALA A 4 10.03 -1.40 21.87
CA ALA A 4 10.88 -2.44 21.31
C ALA A 4 12.33 -2.13 21.71
N GLY A 5 13.05 -3.12 22.23
CA GLY A 5 14.42 -2.93 22.67
C GLY A 5 15.35 -2.64 21.49
N LYS A 6 15.18 -3.37 20.38
CA LYS A 6 16.03 -3.26 19.19
C LYS A 6 15.32 -3.79 17.94
N ALA A 7 15.54 -3.12 16.81
CA ALA A 7 15.06 -3.57 15.50
C ALA A 7 16.11 -3.32 14.42
N THR A 8 16.17 -4.20 13.45
CA THR A 8 17.06 -4.11 12.29
C THR A 8 16.24 -3.97 11.01
N PHE A 9 16.65 -3.04 10.16
CA PHE A 9 16.09 -2.79 8.83
C PHE A 9 17.19 -2.88 7.79
N LYS A 10 17.02 -3.75 6.79
CA LYS A 10 17.93 -3.90 5.66
C LYS A 10 17.13 -3.92 4.38
N GLY A 11 17.57 -3.22 3.36
CA GLY A 11 16.80 -3.15 2.13
C GLY A 11 17.60 -2.68 0.93
N VAL A 12 16.96 -2.76 -0.21
CA VAL A 12 17.44 -2.24 -1.48
C VAL A 12 16.28 -1.66 -2.26
N GLU A 13 16.53 -0.54 -2.92
CA GLU A 13 15.57 0.12 -3.80
C GLU A 13 16.18 0.27 -5.19
N PHE A 14 15.34 0.08 -6.19
CA PHE A 14 15.69 0.31 -7.59
C PHE A 14 14.61 1.20 -8.22
N GLU A 15 15.05 2.27 -8.84
CA GLU A 15 14.19 3.16 -9.61
C GLU A 15 14.73 3.34 -11.03
N SER A 16 13.83 3.45 -11.99
CA SER A 16 14.17 3.65 -13.38
C SER A 16 13.16 4.56 -14.07
N ASN A 17 13.67 5.42 -14.94
CA ASN A 17 12.87 6.25 -15.84
C ASN A 17 13.45 6.14 -17.24
N VAL A 18 12.74 5.46 -18.12
CA VAL A 18 13.20 5.13 -19.47
C VAL A 18 12.25 5.73 -20.50
N ARG A 19 12.80 6.46 -21.46
CA ARG A 19 12.07 6.82 -22.65
C ARG A 19 12.09 5.64 -23.62
N LEU A 20 10.94 4.98 -23.77
CA LEU A 20 10.79 3.81 -24.64
C LEU A 20 10.72 4.19 -26.12
N GLY A 21 10.25 5.41 -26.43
CA GLY A 21 10.14 5.88 -27.79
C GLY A 21 9.81 7.35 -27.91
N ARG A 22 10.10 7.87 -29.10
CA ARG A 22 9.75 9.21 -29.53
C ARG A 22 9.36 9.15 -31.01
N ASP A 23 8.43 10.02 -31.43
CA ASP A 23 7.94 10.09 -32.83
C ASP A 23 7.42 8.71 -33.30
N LEU A 24 6.69 7.97 -32.45
CA LEU A 24 6.22 6.60 -32.70
C LEU A 24 4.95 6.58 -33.58
N MET A 25 3.98 7.41 -33.21
CA MET A 25 2.67 7.50 -33.88
C MET A 25 2.43 8.88 -34.48
N ALA A 26 3.03 9.92 -33.90
CA ALA A 26 2.96 11.30 -34.36
C ALA A 26 4.27 12.04 -34.06
N PRO A 27 4.68 13.01 -34.91
CA PRO A 27 5.84 13.84 -34.62
C PRO A 27 5.70 14.54 -33.27
N GLY A 28 6.73 14.42 -32.42
CA GLY A 28 6.78 15.01 -31.07
C GLY A 28 6.18 14.15 -29.95
N ASP A 29 5.60 13.00 -30.27
CA ASP A 29 5.09 12.10 -29.22
C ASP A 29 6.23 11.47 -28.40
N ARG A 30 5.88 10.99 -27.21
CA ARG A 30 6.83 10.36 -26.26
C ARG A 30 6.14 9.26 -25.49
N LEU A 31 6.80 8.11 -25.41
CA LEU A 31 6.41 7.00 -24.58
C LEU A 31 7.47 6.80 -23.49
N ASN A 32 7.08 6.89 -22.23
CA ASN A 32 7.98 6.74 -21.10
C ASN A 32 7.48 5.61 -20.19
N LEU A 33 8.43 4.91 -19.58
CA LEU A 33 8.21 3.93 -18.54
C LEU A 33 8.99 4.34 -17.28
N GLN A 34 8.27 4.49 -16.17
CA GLN A 34 8.86 4.65 -14.84
C GLN A 34 8.62 3.36 -14.06
N THR A 35 9.63 2.85 -13.38
CA THR A 35 9.51 1.69 -12.52
C THR A 35 10.20 1.94 -11.19
N ALA A 36 9.63 1.43 -10.12
CA ALA A 36 10.24 1.40 -8.80
C ALA A 36 10.01 0.02 -8.18
N VAL A 37 11.05 -0.56 -7.59
CA VAL A 37 11.00 -1.82 -6.84
C VAL A 37 11.76 -1.64 -5.55
N GLY A 38 11.12 -1.92 -4.42
CA GLY A 38 11.73 -1.89 -3.09
C GLY A 38 11.67 -3.25 -2.43
N TYR A 39 12.74 -3.62 -1.76
CA TYR A 39 12.80 -4.73 -0.84
C TYR A 39 13.29 -4.25 0.51
N ILE A 40 12.62 -4.65 1.57
CA ILE A 40 13.03 -4.38 2.94
C ILE A 40 12.84 -5.64 3.79
N ASP A 41 13.88 -6.02 4.51
CA ASP A 41 13.83 -7.01 5.58
C ASP A 41 13.89 -6.25 6.90
N ALA A 42 12.77 -6.27 7.61
CA ALA A 42 12.58 -5.56 8.88
C ALA A 42 12.21 -6.59 9.94
N GLN A 43 12.93 -6.59 11.04
CA GLN A 43 12.73 -7.53 12.15
C GLN A 43 13.04 -6.86 13.49
N TYR A 44 12.40 -7.33 14.53
CA TYR A 44 12.81 -7.04 15.90
C TYR A 44 13.94 -7.98 16.29
N ASP A 45 15.05 -7.42 16.77
CA ASP A 45 16.16 -8.20 17.37
C ASP A 45 15.93 -8.43 18.85
N GLU A 46 15.15 -7.55 19.49
CA GLU A 46 14.73 -7.62 20.90
C GLU A 46 13.39 -6.90 21.07
N TYR A 47 12.44 -7.56 21.71
CA TYR A 47 11.13 -6.99 22.04
C TYR A 47 10.70 -7.45 23.43
N ILE A 48 11.05 -6.67 24.45
CA ILE A 48 10.75 -7.04 25.84
C ILE A 48 9.34 -6.62 26.22
N THR A 49 8.52 -7.56 26.64
CA THR A 49 7.21 -7.32 27.23
C THR A 49 7.10 -7.97 28.61
N ASN A 50 6.19 -7.45 29.45
CA ASN A 50 5.96 -8.03 30.76
C ASN A 50 4.85 -9.07 30.67
N ILE A 51 5.18 -10.32 30.96
CA ILE A 51 4.23 -11.44 30.98
C ILE A 51 4.12 -11.95 32.41
N ALA A 52 2.95 -11.76 33.02
CA ALA A 52 2.68 -12.14 34.41
C ALA A 52 3.73 -11.61 35.41
N GLY A 53 4.25 -10.40 35.19
CA GLY A 53 5.26 -9.78 36.07
C GLY A 53 6.72 -10.08 35.66
N VAL A 54 6.96 -10.91 34.63
CA VAL A 54 8.30 -11.31 34.19
C VAL A 54 8.63 -10.62 32.86
N PRO A 55 9.70 -9.82 32.77
CA PRO A 55 10.21 -9.32 31.49
C PRO A 55 10.60 -10.49 30.57
N THR A 56 9.97 -10.59 29.41
CA THR A 56 10.14 -11.70 28.47
C THR A 56 10.41 -11.13 27.07
N ASP A 57 11.46 -11.64 26.45
CA ASP A 57 11.71 -11.33 25.04
C ASP A 57 10.78 -12.15 24.13
N VAL A 58 10.06 -11.45 23.28
CA VAL A 58 9.08 -12.03 22.35
C VAL A 58 9.34 -11.63 20.91
N ALA A 59 10.54 -11.16 20.59
CA ALA A 59 10.93 -10.66 19.27
C ALA A 59 10.61 -11.66 18.14
N ASP A 60 10.87 -12.94 18.36
CA ASP A 60 10.63 -14.03 17.38
C ASP A 60 9.16 -14.18 16.99
N TYR A 61 8.25 -13.61 17.77
CA TYR A 61 6.80 -13.69 17.56
C TYR A 61 6.19 -12.33 17.15
N ARG A 62 7.04 -11.35 16.83
CA ARG A 62 6.60 -9.99 16.48
C ARG A 62 7.01 -9.64 15.06
N GLU A 63 6.13 -8.92 14.40
CA GLU A 63 6.35 -8.43 13.04
C GLU A 63 6.36 -6.90 13.02
N VAL A 64 7.17 -6.33 12.15
CA VAL A 64 7.21 -4.87 12.01
C VAL A 64 5.96 -4.42 11.25
N GLN A 65 5.20 -3.52 11.90
CA GLN A 65 3.90 -3.04 11.39
C GLN A 65 4.06 -2.28 10.07
N ASN A 66 3.07 -2.42 9.19
CA ASN A 66 2.94 -1.67 7.94
C ASN A 66 4.18 -1.67 7.04
N THR A 67 5.05 -2.67 7.18
CA THR A 67 6.30 -2.81 6.44
C THR A 67 6.22 -4.00 5.49
N PRO A 68 5.70 -3.81 4.24
CA PRO A 68 5.69 -4.88 3.26
C PRO A 68 7.11 -5.20 2.82
N LYS A 69 7.51 -6.48 2.80
CA LYS A 69 8.86 -6.91 2.35
C LYS A 69 9.16 -6.47 0.92
N TRP A 70 8.14 -6.40 0.07
CA TRP A 70 8.27 -6.00 -1.32
C TRP A 70 7.25 -4.97 -1.70
N THR A 71 7.70 -3.99 -2.46
CA THR A 71 6.86 -3.02 -3.18
C THR A 71 7.32 -2.94 -4.62
N ALA A 72 6.40 -2.77 -5.54
CA ALA A 72 6.72 -2.55 -6.95
C ALA A 72 5.68 -1.60 -7.57
N SER A 73 6.13 -0.73 -8.45
CA SER A 73 5.25 0.09 -9.28
C SER A 73 5.81 0.27 -10.67
N GLY A 74 4.90 0.40 -11.64
CA GLY A 74 5.23 0.71 -13.01
C GLY A 74 4.22 1.69 -13.58
N THR A 75 4.70 2.80 -14.14
CA THR A 75 3.89 3.80 -14.83
C THR A 75 4.31 3.88 -16.29
N LEU A 76 3.39 3.54 -17.18
CA LEU A 76 3.53 3.78 -18.60
C LEU A 76 2.78 5.06 -18.95
N SER A 77 3.45 5.99 -19.61
CA SER A 77 2.85 7.25 -20.02
C SER A 77 3.17 7.59 -21.48
N TYR A 78 2.15 8.03 -22.19
CA TYR A 78 2.23 8.50 -23.56
C TYR A 78 1.77 9.95 -23.63
N THR A 79 2.57 10.78 -24.26
CA THR A 79 2.23 12.18 -24.51
C THR A 79 2.34 12.44 -26.00
N THR A 80 1.32 13.04 -26.60
CA THR A 80 1.30 13.37 -28.02
C THR A 80 0.76 14.76 -28.25
N PRO A 81 1.27 15.53 -29.21
CA PRO A 81 0.64 16.76 -29.68
C PRO A 81 -0.76 16.48 -30.23
N VAL A 82 -1.72 17.35 -29.95
CA VAL A 82 -3.09 17.32 -30.49
C VAL A 82 -3.49 18.75 -30.85
N GLY A 83 -3.46 19.07 -32.13
CA GLY A 83 -3.53 20.47 -32.62
C GLY A 83 -2.35 21.26 -32.07
N ASP A 84 -2.63 22.43 -31.48
CA ASP A 84 -1.61 23.27 -30.82
C ASP A 84 -1.47 22.93 -29.31
N GLY A 85 -2.22 21.95 -28.81
CA GLY A 85 -2.17 21.48 -27.44
C GLY A 85 -1.47 20.11 -27.32
N SER A 86 -1.66 19.43 -26.17
CA SER A 86 -1.10 18.11 -25.94
C SER A 86 -2.08 17.19 -25.22
N LEU A 87 -2.00 15.90 -25.51
CA LEU A 87 -2.73 14.84 -24.84
C LEU A 87 -1.73 13.96 -24.08
N TYR A 88 -1.98 13.79 -22.78
CA TYR A 88 -1.30 12.83 -21.92
C TYR A 88 -2.23 11.67 -21.65
N ALA A 89 -1.73 10.44 -21.78
CA ALA A 89 -2.38 9.22 -21.29
C ALA A 89 -1.37 8.45 -20.43
N GLY A 90 -1.77 8.13 -19.22
CA GLY A 90 -0.91 7.43 -18.26
C GLY A 90 -1.64 6.32 -17.55
N THR A 91 -0.93 5.24 -17.24
CA THR A 91 -1.45 4.13 -16.43
C THR A 91 -0.38 3.67 -15.44
N THR A 92 -0.80 3.40 -14.22
CA THR A 92 0.10 2.97 -13.14
C THR A 92 -0.44 1.69 -12.52
N LEU A 93 0.39 0.67 -12.46
CA LEU A 93 0.17 -0.52 -11.65
C LEU A 93 1.11 -0.45 -10.44
N SER A 94 0.57 -0.52 -9.23
CA SER A 94 1.33 -0.57 -8.00
C SER A 94 0.98 -1.84 -7.22
N TRP A 95 1.99 -2.49 -6.67
CA TRP A 95 1.83 -3.72 -5.89
C TRP A 95 2.65 -3.66 -4.61
N ARG A 96 2.13 -4.30 -3.55
CA ARG A 96 2.86 -4.55 -2.31
C ARG A 96 2.58 -5.96 -1.79
N SER A 97 3.57 -6.53 -1.11
CA SER A 97 3.42 -7.82 -0.43
C SER A 97 2.55 -7.69 0.82
N LYS A 98 2.39 -8.79 1.56
CA LYS A 98 1.67 -8.83 2.84
C LYS A 98 2.20 -7.76 3.80
N THR A 99 1.27 -7.15 4.55
CA THR A 99 1.55 -6.26 5.68
C THR A 99 0.81 -6.73 6.92
N TYR A 100 1.46 -6.54 8.06
CA TYR A 100 0.88 -6.77 9.38
C TYR A 100 0.35 -5.46 9.94
N GLN A 101 -0.85 -5.47 10.48
CA GLN A 101 -1.48 -4.26 11.04
C GLN A 101 -0.97 -3.94 12.45
N PHE A 102 -0.52 -4.95 13.17
CA PHE A 102 0.08 -4.86 14.50
C PHE A 102 1.38 -5.69 14.55
N GLU A 103 2.15 -5.47 15.60
CA GLU A 103 3.32 -6.29 15.91
C GLU A 103 2.97 -7.76 16.16
N ILE A 104 1.76 -8.04 16.67
CA ILE A 104 1.22 -9.39 16.79
C ILE A 104 0.46 -9.74 15.51
N PRO A 105 0.91 -10.73 14.73
CA PRO A 105 0.21 -11.17 13.53
C PRO A 105 -1.24 -11.57 13.81
N ASN A 106 -2.17 -11.03 13.03
CA ASN A 106 -3.58 -11.36 13.15
C ASN A 106 -4.18 -11.63 11.75
N PRO A 107 -4.50 -12.90 11.41
CA PRO A 107 -4.95 -13.27 10.08
C PRO A 107 -6.27 -12.60 9.66
N TYR A 108 -7.06 -12.09 10.61
CA TYR A 108 -8.34 -11.43 10.31
C TYR A 108 -8.16 -9.98 9.86
N ILE A 109 -7.13 -9.28 10.37
CA ILE A 109 -6.90 -7.87 10.06
C ILE A 109 -5.65 -7.62 9.22
N ASP A 110 -4.69 -8.55 9.20
CA ASP A 110 -3.53 -8.45 8.31
C ASP A 110 -3.96 -8.34 6.85
N GLN A 111 -3.21 -7.58 6.08
CA GLN A 111 -3.49 -7.39 4.67
C GLN A 111 -2.59 -8.29 3.82
N LYS A 112 -3.20 -9.18 3.03
CA LYS A 112 -2.49 -9.96 2.00
C LYS A 112 -1.96 -9.03 0.92
N GLY A 113 -0.92 -9.47 0.21
CA GLY A 113 -0.41 -8.72 -0.94
C GLY A 113 -1.51 -8.37 -1.94
N TYR A 114 -1.44 -7.16 -2.51
CA TYR A 114 -2.43 -6.67 -3.47
C TYR A 114 -1.80 -5.69 -4.46
N ALA A 115 -2.52 -5.50 -5.59
CA ALA A 115 -2.18 -4.50 -6.59
C ALA A 115 -3.33 -3.51 -6.76
N LEU A 116 -2.98 -2.27 -7.08
CA LEU A 116 -3.89 -1.21 -7.48
C LEU A 116 -3.54 -0.76 -8.90
N TRP A 117 -4.57 -0.49 -9.68
CA TRP A 117 -4.44 0.02 -11.03
C TRP A 117 -5.11 1.37 -11.16
N ASP A 118 -4.34 2.36 -11.60
CA ASP A 118 -4.76 3.74 -11.84
C ASP A 118 -4.53 4.09 -13.31
N ALA A 119 -5.36 4.98 -13.87
CA ALA A 119 -5.14 5.54 -15.20
C ALA A 119 -5.65 6.97 -15.28
N SER A 120 -5.10 7.75 -16.20
CA SER A 120 -5.54 9.10 -16.47
C SER A 120 -5.32 9.50 -17.92
N ILE A 121 -6.22 10.34 -18.41
CA ILE A 121 -6.09 11.02 -19.71
C ILE A 121 -6.29 12.50 -19.43
N VAL A 122 -5.34 13.33 -19.88
CA VAL A 122 -5.37 14.79 -19.68
C VAL A 122 -5.09 15.48 -21.00
N TYR A 123 -5.99 16.34 -21.43
CA TYR A 123 -5.73 17.29 -22.49
C TYR A 123 -5.30 18.64 -21.91
N THR A 124 -4.23 19.18 -22.44
CA THR A 124 -3.72 20.51 -22.13
C THR A 124 -3.79 21.38 -23.38
N ALA A 125 -4.47 22.51 -23.26
CA ALA A 125 -4.63 23.47 -24.34
C ALA A 125 -3.30 24.17 -24.67
N PRO A 126 -3.22 24.85 -25.84
CA PRO A 126 -2.07 25.67 -26.19
C PRO A 126 -1.66 26.63 -25.08
N ASP A 127 -0.35 26.87 -24.96
CA ASP A 127 0.25 27.77 -23.97
C ASP A 127 -0.13 27.41 -22.50
N ASP A 128 -0.55 26.14 -22.27
CA ASP A 128 -1.02 25.67 -20.97
C ASP A 128 -2.14 26.51 -20.34
N ARG A 129 -2.94 27.20 -21.16
CA ARG A 129 -3.98 28.13 -20.69
C ARG A 129 -5.08 27.42 -19.88
N TRP A 130 -5.44 26.21 -20.25
CA TRP A 130 -6.37 25.38 -19.50
C TRP A 130 -6.07 23.90 -19.74
N SER A 131 -6.52 23.06 -18.83
CA SER A 131 -6.50 21.62 -19.03
C SER A 131 -7.77 20.97 -18.50
N ILE A 132 -8.10 19.82 -19.07
CA ILE A 132 -9.15 18.92 -18.60
C ILE A 132 -8.60 17.51 -18.50
N GLY A 133 -8.90 16.82 -17.40
CA GLY A 133 -8.45 15.46 -17.17
C GLY A 133 -9.57 14.54 -16.70
N LEU A 134 -9.53 13.29 -17.16
CA LEU A 134 -10.32 12.18 -16.63
C LEU A 134 -9.36 11.21 -15.93
N HIS A 135 -9.71 10.83 -14.70
CA HIS A 135 -8.88 10.01 -13.84
C HIS A 135 -9.67 8.84 -13.28
N GLY A 136 -9.05 7.66 -13.27
CA GLY A 136 -9.53 6.48 -12.59
C GLY A 136 -8.51 6.05 -11.53
N LYS A 137 -8.95 5.87 -10.30
CA LYS A 137 -8.18 5.31 -9.18
C LYS A 137 -8.75 3.98 -8.76
N ASN A 138 -7.86 3.03 -8.43
CA ASN A 138 -8.28 1.67 -8.06
C ASN A 138 -9.30 1.10 -9.05
N ILE A 139 -8.98 1.11 -10.35
CA ILE A 139 -9.91 0.79 -11.45
C ILE A 139 -10.51 -0.62 -11.30
N LEU A 140 -9.73 -1.55 -10.75
CA LEU A 140 -10.19 -2.93 -10.51
C LEU A 140 -11.06 -3.09 -9.26
N ASP A 141 -11.35 -1.98 -8.55
CA ASP A 141 -12.14 -1.97 -7.32
C ASP A 141 -11.62 -2.95 -6.25
N LYS A 142 -10.29 -2.97 -6.10
CA LYS A 142 -9.64 -3.87 -5.14
C LYS A 142 -9.94 -3.42 -3.72
N GLU A 143 -10.56 -4.28 -2.94
CA GLU A 143 -10.69 -4.10 -1.49
C GLU A 143 -9.38 -4.45 -0.80
N TYR A 144 -8.90 -3.54 0.06
CA TYR A 144 -7.69 -3.72 0.85
C TYR A 144 -7.80 -2.99 2.18
N LYS A 145 -7.27 -3.60 3.22
CA LYS A 145 -7.27 -3.03 4.56
C LYS A 145 -6.09 -2.07 4.71
N THR A 146 -6.30 -0.96 5.38
CA THR A 146 -5.29 0.06 5.67
C THR A 146 -4.90 0.08 7.15
N SER A 147 -5.82 -0.33 8.01
CA SER A 147 -5.62 -0.47 9.45
C SER A 147 -6.73 -1.33 10.06
N GLY A 148 -6.67 -1.55 11.37
CA GLY A 148 -7.71 -2.27 12.09
C GLY A 148 -7.53 -2.18 13.59
N TYR A 149 -8.48 -2.76 14.33
CA TYR A 149 -8.40 -3.01 15.76
C TYR A 149 -8.81 -4.45 16.07
N THR A 150 -8.17 -5.03 17.07
CA THR A 150 -8.48 -6.37 17.55
C THR A 150 -8.64 -6.36 19.07
N PHE A 151 -9.74 -6.93 19.53
CA PHE A 151 -10.05 -7.15 20.96
C PHE A 151 -10.39 -8.62 21.18
N VAL A 152 -9.60 -9.50 20.60
CA VAL A 152 -9.67 -10.94 20.83
C VAL A 152 -8.49 -11.38 21.67
N ALA A 153 -8.68 -12.43 22.46
CA ALA A 153 -7.62 -12.98 23.31
C ALA A 153 -6.52 -13.59 22.43
N ALA A 154 -5.29 -13.34 22.82
CA ALA A 154 -4.11 -13.92 22.20
C ALA A 154 -3.16 -14.44 23.29
N ASP A 155 -2.41 -15.46 22.95
CA ASP A 155 -1.32 -15.94 23.78
C ASP A 155 -0.30 -14.82 24.00
N PRO A 156 0.09 -14.52 25.23
CA PRO A 156 0.92 -13.35 25.52
C PRO A 156 2.35 -13.45 24.99
N VAL A 157 2.85 -14.65 24.73
CA VAL A 157 4.18 -14.89 24.17
C VAL A 157 4.10 -14.93 22.66
N THR A 158 3.38 -15.91 22.12
CA THR A 158 3.36 -16.21 20.68
C THR A 158 2.43 -15.30 19.89
N GLY A 159 1.48 -14.62 20.55
CA GLY A 159 0.45 -13.84 19.89
C GLY A 159 -0.63 -14.69 19.20
N ALA A 160 -0.60 -16.02 19.33
CA ALA A 160 -1.59 -16.88 18.70
C ALA A 160 -2.99 -16.58 19.25
N ILE A 161 -3.97 -16.45 18.35
CA ILE A 161 -5.36 -16.19 18.74
C ILE A 161 -5.90 -17.39 19.53
N VAL A 162 -6.48 -17.10 20.69
CA VAL A 162 -7.12 -18.11 21.54
C VAL A 162 -8.57 -18.27 21.08
N ASN A 163 -8.92 -19.47 20.63
CA ASN A 163 -10.28 -19.82 20.24
C ASN A 163 -11.04 -20.49 21.39
N ASN A 164 -12.34 -20.26 21.42
CA ASN A 164 -13.27 -20.97 22.32
C ASN A 164 -13.52 -22.43 21.82
N ALA A 165 -14.28 -23.19 22.58
CA ALA A 165 -14.60 -24.59 22.25
C ALA A 165 -15.36 -24.76 20.91
N ALA A 166 -16.01 -23.70 20.43
CA ALA A 166 -16.70 -23.71 19.12
C ALA A 166 -15.79 -23.27 17.96
N GLY A 167 -14.50 -23.00 18.22
CA GLY A 167 -13.52 -22.60 17.20
C GLY A 167 -13.51 -21.13 16.85
N PHE A 168 -14.24 -20.28 17.57
CA PHE A 168 -14.27 -18.84 17.34
C PHE A 168 -13.28 -18.10 18.28
N PRO A 169 -12.70 -16.94 17.81
CA PRO A 169 -11.85 -16.14 18.66
C PRO A 169 -12.51 -15.75 19.98
N THR A 170 -11.80 -15.96 21.07
CA THR A 170 -12.28 -15.60 22.42
C THR A 170 -12.19 -14.09 22.60
N PRO A 171 -13.23 -13.40 23.10
CA PRO A 171 -13.16 -11.99 23.42
C PRO A 171 -12.10 -11.67 24.48
N SER A 172 -11.35 -10.58 24.30
CA SER A 172 -10.44 -10.03 25.33
C SER A 172 -11.02 -8.78 25.98
N LEU A 173 -11.99 -8.13 25.34
CA LEU A 173 -12.68 -6.96 25.84
C LEU A 173 -14.19 -7.13 25.62
N GLY A 174 -14.96 -7.04 26.73
CA GLY A 174 -16.40 -7.25 26.68
C GLY A 174 -16.79 -8.72 26.47
N ARG A 175 -18.04 -8.96 26.04
CA ARG A 175 -18.59 -10.32 25.86
C ARG A 175 -18.36 -10.90 24.46
N GLU A 176 -18.19 -10.05 23.47
CA GLU A 176 -18.26 -10.45 22.05
C GLU A 176 -16.94 -10.30 21.30
N GLY A 177 -15.92 -9.67 21.88
CA GLY A 177 -14.69 -9.32 21.19
C GLY A 177 -14.97 -8.54 19.89
N THR A 178 -14.05 -7.70 19.46
CA THR A 178 -14.24 -6.89 18.25
C THR A 178 -13.06 -7.04 17.31
N LEU A 179 -13.36 -7.28 16.05
CA LEU A 179 -12.45 -7.19 14.92
C LEU A 179 -12.96 -6.10 14.01
N THR A 180 -12.21 -5.01 13.91
CA THR A 180 -12.56 -3.87 13.06
C THR A 180 -11.47 -3.68 12.02
N ALA A 181 -11.84 -3.51 10.76
CA ALA A 181 -10.91 -3.17 9.70
C ALA A 181 -11.34 -1.87 9.01
N PHE A 182 -10.35 -1.04 8.68
CA PHE A 182 -10.53 0.12 7.83
C PHE A 182 -10.00 -0.23 6.44
N TYR A 183 -10.77 0.15 5.43
CA TYR A 183 -10.44 -0.15 4.05
C TYR A 183 -9.93 1.09 3.33
N GLY A 184 -9.09 0.88 2.32
CA GLY A 184 -8.69 1.93 1.41
C GLY A 184 -9.84 2.37 0.49
N ASN A 185 -9.61 3.43 -0.27
CA ASN A 185 -10.63 3.97 -1.14
C ASN A 185 -11.07 2.94 -2.20
N PRO A 186 -12.37 2.80 -2.45
CA PRO A 186 -12.90 2.01 -3.56
C PRO A 186 -12.50 2.65 -4.89
N ARG A 187 -12.92 2.04 -5.99
CA ARG A 187 -12.77 2.65 -7.32
C ARG A 187 -13.35 4.05 -7.34
N GLN A 188 -12.58 4.98 -7.86
CA GLN A 188 -12.96 6.36 -8.03
C GLN A 188 -12.74 6.78 -9.48
N VAL A 189 -13.70 7.53 -10.03
CA VAL A 189 -13.58 8.19 -11.32
C VAL A 189 -13.91 9.65 -11.11
N PHE A 190 -13.04 10.54 -11.55
CA PHE A 190 -13.23 11.98 -11.39
C PHE A 190 -12.65 12.77 -12.56
N VAL A 191 -13.16 13.97 -12.72
CA VAL A 191 -12.71 14.94 -13.73
C VAL A 191 -12.01 16.09 -13.04
N THR A 192 -10.92 16.56 -13.62
CA THR A 192 -10.22 17.78 -13.20
C THR A 192 -10.26 18.82 -14.29
N GLY A 193 -10.34 20.09 -13.91
CA GLY A 193 -10.16 21.22 -14.80
C GLY A 193 -9.22 22.25 -14.16
N SER A 194 -8.34 22.85 -14.94
CA SER A 194 -7.50 23.97 -14.52
C SER A 194 -7.52 25.10 -15.55
N VAL A 195 -7.41 26.34 -15.06
CA VAL A 195 -7.31 27.54 -15.90
C VAL A 195 -6.21 28.41 -15.33
N LYS A 196 -5.34 28.94 -16.21
CA LYS A 196 -4.33 29.96 -15.88
C LYS A 196 -4.82 31.33 -16.32
N PHE A 197 -4.73 32.31 -15.47
CA PHE A 197 -5.09 33.72 -15.69
C PHE A 197 -3.83 34.54 -15.92
#